data_9e8023ba623db3514ce3f848dd356bc8
#
_entry.id   9e8023ba623db3514ce3f848dd356bc8
#
_cell.length_a   1.000
_cell.length_b   1.000
_cell.length_c   1.000
_cell.angle_alpha   90.00
_cell.angle_beta   90.00
_cell.angle_gamma   90.00
#
_symmetry.space_group_name_H-M   'P 1'
#
loop_
_entity.id
_entity.type
_entity.pdbx_description
1 polymer ?
#
loop_
_entity_poly.entity_id
_entity_poly.type
_entity_poly.pdbx_seq_one_letter_code
_entity_poly.pdbx_strand_id
1 'polypeptide(L)'
;IYYIKHSYPSNELYTEGVKTILYYGERENPNAKIVNDNFRAKVTEEIKKSNAFEAILVDRNGLITEGSKSNIFAIKDGKLITAKAEAVLKGITRDKIIDIAKEIGIEFEEVDIKSEDIDKLDAMFISGTSPKILPIAFVNNIKLDVNNITLRKLMKAYNELLEGKR
;
A
#
# COMPACT_ATOMS: atom_id res chain seq x y z
N ILE A 1 -17.19 -4.23 -26.33
CA ILE A 1 -16.28 -3.54 -25.39
C ILE A 1 -17.02 -3.41 -24.07
N TYR A 2 -16.66 -4.23 -23.09
CA TYR A 2 -17.24 -4.11 -21.75
C TYR A 2 -16.48 -3.02 -20.99
N TYR A 3 -17.12 -1.91 -20.67
CA TYR A 3 -16.58 -0.94 -19.75
C TYR A 3 -16.67 -1.50 -18.33
N ILE A 4 -15.54 -1.91 -17.76
CA ILE A 4 -15.47 -2.20 -16.33
C ILE A 4 -15.54 -0.86 -15.63
N LYS A 5 -16.63 -0.61 -14.93
CA LYS A 5 -16.81 0.60 -14.12
C LYS A 5 -15.72 0.62 -13.05
N HIS A 6 -14.80 1.56 -13.13
CA HIS A 6 -13.79 1.76 -12.10
C HIS A 6 -14.49 2.06 -10.77
N SER A 7 -14.35 1.17 -9.82
CA SER A 7 -14.83 1.38 -8.45
C SER A 7 -13.72 2.01 -7.63
N TYR A 8 -13.86 3.29 -7.31
CA TYR A 8 -12.97 3.97 -6.37
C TYR A 8 -13.44 3.73 -4.94
N PRO A 9 -12.51 3.66 -3.95
CA PRO A 9 -12.89 3.66 -2.55
C PRO A 9 -13.76 4.87 -2.20
N SER A 10 -14.69 4.70 -1.26
CA SER A 10 -15.52 5.80 -0.76
C SER A 10 -14.67 6.82 0.02
N ASN A 11 -15.15 8.06 0.12
CA ASN A 11 -14.48 9.09 0.91
C ASN A 11 -14.31 8.69 2.38
N GLU A 12 -15.24 7.93 2.92
CA GLU A 12 -15.19 7.39 4.28
C GLU A 12 -13.96 6.50 4.50
N LEU A 13 -13.61 5.65 3.54
CA LEU A 13 -12.43 4.79 3.62
C LEU A 13 -11.13 5.60 3.65
N TYR A 14 -11.06 6.73 2.96
CA TYR A 14 -9.90 7.63 3.03
C TYR A 14 -9.79 8.32 4.39
N THR A 15 -10.89 8.56 5.06
CA THR A 15 -10.92 9.17 6.39
C THR A 15 -10.62 8.16 7.49
N GLU A 16 -11.28 7.01 7.46
CA GLU A 16 -11.22 6.00 8.51
C GLU A 16 -10.12 4.95 8.30
N GLY A 17 -9.64 4.81 7.08
CA GLY A 17 -8.70 3.76 6.68
C GLY A 17 -9.36 2.40 6.47
N VAL A 18 -8.59 1.46 5.99
CA VAL A 18 -9.05 0.11 5.65
C VAL A 18 -8.40 -0.94 6.53
N LYS A 19 -9.08 -2.08 6.65
CA LYS A 19 -8.54 -3.29 7.27
C LYS A 19 -7.74 -4.08 6.23
N THR A 20 -6.56 -4.50 6.62
CA THR A 20 -5.72 -5.40 5.83
C THR A 20 -5.34 -6.63 6.65
N ILE A 21 -4.90 -7.66 5.95
CA ILE A 21 -4.34 -8.87 6.55
C ILE A 21 -2.93 -9.11 6.02
N LEU A 22 -2.12 -9.83 6.77
CA LEU A 22 -0.87 -10.37 6.27
C LEU A 22 -1.15 -11.69 5.55
N TYR A 23 -0.53 -11.88 4.40
CA TYR A 23 -0.55 -13.12 3.64
C TYR A 23 0.89 -13.56 3.37
N TYR A 24 1.26 -14.70 3.91
CA TYR A 24 2.60 -15.28 3.75
C TYR A 24 2.69 -16.03 2.42
N GLY A 25 3.19 -15.35 1.41
CA GLY A 25 3.34 -15.87 0.06
C GLY A 25 4.04 -14.87 -0.85
N GLU A 26 4.75 -15.39 -1.85
CA GLU A 26 5.51 -14.60 -2.81
C GLU A 26 4.96 -14.80 -4.22
N ARG A 27 5.05 -13.74 -5.01
CA ARG A 27 4.92 -13.89 -6.47
C ARG A 27 6.21 -14.51 -7.02
N GLU A 28 6.09 -15.47 -7.92
CA GLU A 28 7.25 -16.11 -8.55
C GLU A 28 8.16 -15.10 -9.27
N ASN A 29 7.56 -14.08 -9.90
CA ASN A 29 8.30 -13.01 -10.57
C ASN A 29 7.67 -11.64 -10.21
N PRO A 30 8.09 -11.02 -9.09
CA PRO A 30 7.47 -9.77 -8.63
C PRO A 30 7.58 -8.62 -9.62
N ASN A 31 8.63 -8.58 -10.43
CA ASN A 31 8.83 -7.55 -11.46
C ASN A 31 8.05 -7.77 -12.75
N ALA A 32 7.44 -8.94 -12.93
CA ALA A 32 6.63 -9.27 -14.10
C ALA A 32 5.16 -9.31 -13.71
N LYS A 33 4.33 -8.63 -14.49
CA LYS A 33 2.86 -8.67 -14.32
C LYS A 33 2.29 -10.01 -14.83
N ILE A 34 2.81 -11.12 -14.28
CA ILE A 34 2.32 -12.47 -14.61
C ILE A 34 1.18 -12.80 -13.65
N VAL A 35 0.04 -13.14 -14.23
CA VAL A 35 -1.13 -13.56 -13.45
C VAL A 35 -0.98 -15.04 -13.09
N ASN A 36 -0.70 -15.34 -11.83
CA ASN A 36 -0.84 -16.69 -11.28
C ASN A 36 -2.24 -16.81 -10.66
N ASP A 37 -3.17 -17.42 -11.41
CA ASP A 37 -4.57 -17.51 -11.02
C ASP A 37 -4.79 -18.27 -9.70
N ASN A 38 -4.00 -19.32 -9.43
CA ASN A 38 -4.09 -20.07 -8.18
C ASN A 38 -3.67 -19.25 -6.97
N PHE A 39 -2.56 -18.56 -7.06
CA PHE A 39 -2.08 -17.66 -6.00
C PHE A 39 -3.11 -16.55 -5.73
N ARG A 40 -3.57 -15.91 -6.82
CA ARG A 40 -4.56 -14.84 -6.75
C ARG A 40 -5.88 -15.29 -6.12
N ALA A 41 -6.36 -16.49 -6.48
CA ALA A 41 -7.58 -17.05 -5.92
C ALA A 41 -7.46 -17.31 -4.42
N LYS A 42 -6.34 -17.86 -3.96
CA LYS A 42 -6.07 -18.11 -2.53
C LYS A 42 -6.03 -16.81 -1.73
N VAL A 43 -5.32 -15.81 -2.22
CA VAL A 43 -5.25 -14.50 -1.57
C VAL A 43 -6.64 -13.85 -1.50
N THR A 44 -7.39 -13.86 -2.59
CA THR A 44 -8.76 -13.31 -2.64
C THR A 44 -9.68 -14.01 -1.65
N GLU A 45 -9.57 -15.33 -1.51
CA GLU A 45 -10.35 -16.10 -0.54
C GLU A 45 -10.04 -15.66 0.91
N GLU A 46 -8.77 -15.50 1.26
CA GLU A 46 -8.36 -15.04 2.59
C GLU A 46 -8.83 -13.62 2.89
N ILE A 47 -8.76 -12.72 1.91
CA ILE A 47 -9.30 -11.36 2.02
C ILE A 47 -10.80 -11.40 2.36
N LYS A 48 -11.57 -12.22 1.65
CA LYS A 48 -13.01 -12.37 1.88
C LYS A 48 -13.31 -12.96 3.25
N LYS A 49 -12.64 -14.04 3.64
CA LYS A 49 -12.82 -14.68 4.95
C LYS A 49 -12.55 -13.72 6.11
N SER A 50 -11.58 -12.85 5.95
CA SER A 50 -11.15 -11.89 6.97
C SER A 50 -11.95 -10.58 6.94
N ASN A 51 -12.84 -10.42 5.98
CA ASN A 51 -13.54 -9.16 5.71
C ASN A 51 -12.57 -7.98 5.59
N ALA A 52 -11.43 -8.21 4.93
CA ALA A 52 -10.40 -7.23 4.70
C ALA A 52 -10.55 -6.56 3.32
N PHE A 53 -9.94 -5.40 3.16
CA PHE A 53 -9.89 -4.68 1.89
C PHE A 53 -8.78 -5.22 0.98
N GLU A 54 -7.64 -5.56 1.57
CA GLU A 54 -6.43 -5.97 0.86
C GLU A 54 -5.60 -6.93 1.72
N ALA A 55 -4.76 -7.72 1.06
CA ALA A 55 -3.73 -8.52 1.72
C ALA A 55 -2.35 -7.92 1.46
N ILE A 56 -1.57 -7.82 2.51
CA ILE A 56 -0.16 -7.43 2.45
C ILE A 56 0.67 -8.71 2.32
N LEU A 57 1.43 -8.82 1.25
CA LEU A 57 2.25 -9.99 0.99
C LEU A 57 3.54 -9.95 1.80
N VAL A 58 3.86 -11.07 2.41
CA VAL A 58 5.08 -11.28 3.20
C VAL A 58 5.88 -12.40 2.56
N ASP A 59 7.15 -12.14 2.27
CA ASP A 59 8.04 -13.12 1.64
C ASP A 59 8.55 -14.19 2.64
N ARG A 60 9.34 -15.14 2.13
CA ARG A 60 9.92 -16.23 2.93
C ARG A 60 10.85 -15.75 4.04
N ASN A 61 11.36 -14.54 3.95
CA ASN A 61 12.23 -13.92 4.95
C ASN A 61 11.47 -13.09 5.99
N GLY A 62 10.13 -13.09 5.94
CA GLY A 62 9.29 -12.30 6.82
C GLY A 62 9.22 -10.82 6.46
N LEU A 63 9.61 -10.45 5.24
CA LEU A 63 9.62 -9.07 4.77
C LEU A 63 8.33 -8.74 4.02
N ILE A 64 7.78 -7.57 4.31
CA ILE A 64 6.66 -7.00 3.56
C ILE A 64 7.16 -6.62 2.18
N THR A 65 6.45 -7.05 1.16
CA THR A 65 6.75 -6.70 -0.23
C THR A 65 5.73 -5.71 -0.79
N GLU A 66 4.55 -6.16 -1.10
CA GLU A 66 3.49 -5.34 -1.72
C GLU A 66 2.11 -5.83 -1.29
N GLY A 67 1.06 -5.15 -1.71
CA GLY A 67 -0.30 -5.67 -1.61
C GLY A 67 -0.58 -6.66 -2.74
N SER A 68 -1.66 -7.42 -2.65
CA SER A 68 -2.04 -8.38 -3.72
C SER A 68 -2.34 -7.67 -5.05
N LYS A 69 -2.78 -6.42 -5.01
CA LYS A 69 -3.13 -5.59 -6.18
C LYS A 69 -2.57 -4.17 -6.09
N SER A 70 -1.64 -3.91 -5.19
CA SER A 70 -1.19 -2.57 -4.83
C SER A 70 0.26 -2.58 -4.37
N ASN A 71 0.84 -1.39 -4.21
CA ASN A 71 2.08 -1.22 -3.47
C ASN A 71 1.76 -0.80 -2.03
N ILE A 72 2.69 -1.07 -1.12
CA ILE A 72 2.58 -0.74 0.30
C ILE A 72 3.67 0.25 0.68
N PHE A 73 3.27 1.27 1.41
CA PHE A 73 4.16 2.25 2.02
C PHE A 73 3.91 2.32 3.52
N ALA A 74 4.93 2.75 4.23
CA ALA A 74 4.83 3.03 5.66
C ALA A 74 5.46 4.38 6.00
N ILE A 75 5.06 4.93 7.13
CA ILE A 75 5.68 6.10 7.74
C ILE A 75 6.36 5.63 9.02
N LYS A 76 7.62 5.98 9.19
CA LYS A 76 8.39 5.72 10.40
C LYS A 76 9.27 6.93 10.71
N ASP A 77 9.11 7.48 11.90
CA ASP A 77 9.86 8.67 12.36
C ASP A 77 9.78 9.84 11.35
N GLY A 78 8.60 10.05 10.77
CA GLY A 78 8.35 11.08 9.76
C GLY A 78 8.90 10.79 8.35
N LYS A 79 9.57 9.66 8.15
CA LYS A 79 10.09 9.23 6.85
C LYS A 79 9.11 8.32 6.12
N LEU A 80 9.06 8.47 4.81
CA LEU A 80 8.34 7.54 3.93
C LEU A 80 9.25 6.37 3.61
N ILE A 81 8.79 5.16 3.89
CA ILE A 81 9.52 3.93 3.57
C ILE A 81 8.67 2.98 2.75
N THR A 82 9.30 2.18 1.93
CA THR A 82 8.65 1.11 1.16
C THR A 82 9.65 0.00 0.86
N ALA A 83 9.14 -1.15 0.42
CA ALA A 83 9.99 -2.26 0.01
C ALA A 83 10.87 -1.90 -1.19
N LYS A 84 12.02 -2.55 -1.29
CA LYS A 84 12.96 -2.36 -2.38
C LYS A 84 12.32 -2.64 -3.74
N ALA A 85 12.67 -1.84 -4.74
CA ALA A 85 12.08 -1.91 -6.07
C ALA A 85 12.22 -3.29 -6.74
N GLU A 86 13.30 -4.02 -6.46
CA GLU A 86 13.51 -5.37 -6.99
C GLU A 86 12.55 -6.43 -6.42
N ALA A 87 11.94 -6.16 -5.26
CA ALA A 87 11.04 -7.08 -4.58
C ALA A 87 9.56 -6.89 -4.95
N VAL A 88 9.23 -5.88 -5.75
CA VAL A 88 7.84 -5.47 -6.01
C VAL A 88 7.60 -5.12 -7.47
N LEU A 89 6.33 -5.12 -7.87
CA LEU A 89 5.92 -4.54 -9.13
C LEU A 89 6.02 -3.01 -9.04
N LYS A 90 6.82 -2.42 -9.92
CA LYS A 90 6.98 -0.96 -10.00
C LYS A 90 5.71 -0.34 -10.59
N GLY A 91 4.90 0.27 -9.73
CA GLY A 91 3.68 0.97 -10.15
C GLY A 91 3.95 2.44 -10.49
N ILE A 92 3.24 2.96 -11.49
CA ILE A 92 3.30 4.39 -11.86
C ILE A 92 2.89 5.27 -10.66
N THR A 93 1.88 4.86 -9.93
CA THR A 93 1.43 5.58 -8.72
C THR A 93 2.51 5.57 -7.63
N ARG A 94 3.21 4.45 -7.47
CA ARG A 94 4.35 4.33 -6.55
C ARG A 94 5.41 5.40 -6.84
N ASP A 95 5.82 5.51 -8.10
CA ASP A 95 6.86 6.46 -8.51
C ASP A 95 6.40 7.92 -8.31
N LYS A 96 5.16 8.23 -8.65
CA LYS A 96 4.58 9.57 -8.40
C LYS A 96 4.56 9.93 -6.92
N ILE A 97 4.24 9.00 -6.04
CA ILE A 97 4.23 9.22 -4.59
C ILE A 97 5.64 9.52 -4.09
N ILE A 98 6.64 8.79 -4.56
CA ILE A 98 8.05 9.02 -4.21
C ILE A 98 8.49 10.42 -4.65
N ASP A 99 8.16 10.82 -5.88
CA ASP A 99 8.50 12.14 -6.42
C ASP A 99 7.84 13.26 -5.62
N ILE A 100 6.56 13.12 -5.28
CA ILE A 100 5.83 14.09 -4.46
C ILE A 100 6.43 14.19 -3.07
N ALA A 101 6.76 13.06 -2.43
CA ALA A 101 7.39 13.04 -1.11
C ALA A 101 8.69 13.88 -1.10
N LYS A 102 9.54 13.67 -2.09
CA LYS A 102 10.78 14.47 -2.26
C LYS A 102 10.49 15.95 -2.47
N GLU A 103 9.52 16.27 -3.31
CA GLU A 103 9.13 17.65 -3.61
C GLU A 103 8.66 18.41 -2.37
N ILE A 104 7.89 17.76 -1.50
CA ILE A 104 7.36 18.38 -0.27
C ILE A 104 8.26 18.21 0.96
N GLY A 105 9.47 17.70 0.77
CA GLY A 105 10.50 17.61 1.82
C GLY A 105 10.33 16.44 2.78
N ILE A 106 9.65 15.38 2.39
CA ILE A 106 9.58 14.12 3.15
C ILE A 106 10.73 13.23 2.73
N GLU A 107 11.57 12.82 3.69
CA GLU A 107 12.63 11.84 3.42
C GLU A 107 12.02 10.52 2.97
N PHE A 108 12.65 9.89 1.99
CA PHE A 108 12.22 8.62 1.41
C PHE A 108 13.36 7.60 1.42
N GLU A 109 13.05 6.38 1.81
CA GLU A 109 13.98 5.25 1.76
C GLU A 109 13.28 3.97 1.27
N GLU A 110 13.98 3.19 0.45
CA GLU A 110 13.64 1.80 0.18
C GLU A 110 14.35 0.92 1.19
N VAL A 111 13.61 0.15 1.97
CA VAL A 111 14.14 -0.65 3.08
C VAL A 111 13.48 -2.01 3.18
N ASP A 112 14.10 -2.91 3.92
CA ASP A 112 13.47 -4.15 4.33
C ASP A 112 12.51 -3.86 5.50
N ILE A 113 11.23 -4.08 5.29
CA ILE A 113 10.19 -3.89 6.32
C ILE A 113 9.79 -5.26 6.85
N LYS A 114 10.15 -5.53 8.10
CA LYS A 114 9.79 -6.79 8.74
C LYS A 114 8.32 -6.80 9.14
N SER A 115 7.60 -7.86 8.82
CA SER A 115 6.20 -8.02 9.20
C SER A 115 5.99 -8.04 10.72
N GLU A 116 6.98 -8.52 11.48
CA GLU A 116 6.96 -8.51 12.94
C GLU A 116 7.12 -7.12 13.57
N ASP A 117 7.56 -6.13 12.80
CA ASP A 117 7.83 -4.76 13.28
C ASP A 117 6.71 -3.77 12.91
N ILE A 118 5.56 -4.22 12.43
CA ILE A 118 4.44 -3.34 12.04
C ILE A 118 3.97 -2.46 13.19
N ASP A 119 3.97 -2.96 14.41
CA ASP A 119 3.59 -2.21 15.61
C ASP A 119 4.53 -1.04 15.94
N LYS A 120 5.72 -1.03 15.33
CA LYS A 120 6.71 0.05 15.46
C LYS A 120 6.60 1.11 14.37
N LEU A 121 5.68 0.93 13.41
CA LEU A 121 5.43 1.90 12.34
C LEU A 121 4.40 2.94 12.80
N ASP A 122 4.56 4.17 12.35
CA ASP A 122 3.64 5.24 12.71
C ASP A 122 2.35 5.17 11.88
N ALA A 123 2.46 4.85 10.60
CA ALA A 123 1.34 4.71 9.69
C ALA A 123 1.70 3.80 8.51
N MET A 124 0.69 3.30 7.83
CA MET A 124 0.83 2.57 6.58
C MET A 124 -0.28 2.95 5.61
N PHE A 125 -0.02 2.80 4.34
CA PHE A 125 -1.05 3.00 3.31
C PHE A 125 -0.84 2.11 2.08
N ILE A 126 -1.94 1.92 1.37
CA ILE A 126 -2.00 1.23 0.08
C ILE A 126 -1.85 2.28 -1.01
N SER A 127 -1.11 1.97 -2.07
CA SER A 127 -1.02 2.82 -3.25
C SER A 127 -1.36 2.07 -4.53
N GLY A 128 -2.03 2.74 -5.44
CA GLY A 128 -2.39 2.21 -6.74
C GLY A 128 -3.23 3.20 -7.53
N THR A 129 -3.54 2.87 -8.77
CA THR A 129 -4.32 3.75 -9.64
C THR A 129 -5.70 4.04 -9.07
N SER A 130 -6.43 3.00 -8.65
CA SER A 130 -7.78 3.16 -8.06
C SER A 130 -7.75 3.62 -6.60
N PRO A 131 -6.96 3.01 -5.70
CA PRO A 131 -6.96 3.42 -4.31
C PRO A 131 -6.23 4.75 -4.07
N LYS A 132 -5.40 5.21 -5.00
CA LYS A 132 -4.56 6.41 -4.82
C LYS A 132 -3.63 6.23 -3.60
N ILE A 133 -3.77 7.03 -2.57
CA ILE A 133 -3.15 6.86 -1.26
C ILE A 133 -4.27 6.54 -0.27
N LEU A 134 -4.39 5.27 0.12
CA LEU A 134 -5.46 4.80 0.99
C LEU A 134 -4.89 4.36 2.35
N PRO A 135 -5.20 5.08 3.44
CA PRO A 135 -4.70 4.73 4.76
C PRO A 135 -5.11 3.33 5.21
N ILE A 136 -4.22 2.66 5.91
CA ILE A 136 -4.48 1.38 6.57
C ILE A 136 -4.77 1.64 8.05
N ALA A 137 -5.97 1.28 8.51
CA ALA A 137 -6.35 1.39 9.90
C ALA A 137 -5.89 0.18 10.73
N PHE A 138 -5.91 -1.01 10.12
CA PHE A 138 -5.52 -2.27 10.79
C PHE A 138 -4.73 -3.16 9.84
N VAL A 139 -3.66 -3.76 10.37
CA VAL A 139 -3.00 -4.92 9.79
C VAL A 139 -3.22 -6.07 10.75
N ASN A 140 -4.01 -7.07 10.37
CA ASN A 140 -4.55 -8.06 11.30
C ASN A 140 -5.23 -7.33 12.49
N ASN A 141 -4.73 -7.51 13.70
CA ASN A 141 -5.24 -6.85 14.90
C ASN A 141 -4.43 -5.60 15.33
N ILE A 142 -3.40 -5.25 14.55
CA ILE A 142 -2.54 -4.12 14.85
C ILE A 142 -3.19 -2.85 14.32
N LYS A 143 -3.50 -1.92 15.22
CA LYS A 143 -4.06 -0.62 14.87
C LYS A 143 -2.96 0.36 14.49
N LEU A 144 -3.17 1.10 13.40
CA LEU A 144 -2.27 2.15 12.91
C LEU A 144 -2.95 3.52 12.92
N ASP A 145 -2.14 4.57 12.95
CA ASP A 145 -2.65 5.95 12.95
C ASP A 145 -3.00 6.41 11.53
N VAL A 146 -4.28 6.46 11.23
CA VAL A 146 -4.80 6.98 9.95
C VAL A 146 -4.71 8.52 9.84
N ASN A 147 -4.50 9.21 10.95
CA ASN A 147 -4.38 10.67 11.02
C ASN A 147 -2.94 11.16 11.15
N ASN A 148 -1.98 10.29 10.89
CA ASN A 148 -0.56 10.67 10.90
C ASN A 148 -0.31 11.89 10.00
N ILE A 149 0.40 12.89 10.53
CA ILE A 149 0.62 14.19 9.86
C ILE A 149 1.32 14.01 8.52
N THR A 150 2.36 13.18 8.45
CA THR A 150 3.11 12.93 7.22
C THR A 150 2.25 12.25 6.17
N LEU A 151 1.46 11.25 6.58
CA LEU A 151 0.52 10.58 5.69
C LEU A 151 -0.52 11.55 5.12
N ARG A 152 -1.15 12.38 5.96
CA ARG A 152 -2.17 13.34 5.52
C ARG A 152 -1.60 14.43 4.62
N LYS A 153 -0.38 14.89 4.89
CA LYS A 153 0.34 15.84 4.04
C LYS A 153 0.59 15.25 2.65
N LEU A 154 1.00 13.99 2.58
CA LEU A 154 1.26 13.28 1.33
C LEU A 154 -0.04 13.07 0.54
N MET A 155 -1.13 12.67 1.20
CA MET A 155 -2.44 12.52 0.57
C MET A 155 -2.92 13.83 -0.05
N LYS A 156 -2.79 14.93 0.67
CA LYS A 156 -3.17 16.27 0.18
C LYS A 156 -2.37 16.64 -1.07
N ALA A 157 -1.06 16.48 -1.02
CA ALA A 157 -0.17 16.80 -2.14
C ALA A 157 -0.47 15.93 -3.38
N TYR A 158 -0.74 14.65 -3.19
CA TYR A 158 -1.11 13.75 -4.27
C TYR A 158 -2.45 14.15 -4.93
N ASN A 159 -3.45 14.47 -4.13
CA ASN A 159 -4.74 14.92 -4.64
C ASN A 159 -4.63 16.26 -5.40
N GLU A 160 -3.81 17.17 -4.93
CA GLU A 160 -3.53 18.44 -5.64
C GLU A 160 -2.89 18.19 -7.01
N LEU A 161 -1.98 17.21 -7.12
CA LEU A 161 -1.41 16.80 -8.40
C LEU A 161 -2.48 16.27 -9.35
N LEU A 162 -3.38 15.41 -8.87
CA LEU A 162 -4.46 14.84 -9.68
C LEU A 162 -5.45 15.90 -10.17
N GLU A 163 -5.66 16.96 -9.39
CA GLU A 163 -6.54 18.08 -9.73
C GLU A 163 -5.87 19.15 -10.61
N GLY A 164 -4.59 18.93 -10.98
CA GLY A 164 -3.83 19.90 -11.80
C GLY A 164 -3.42 21.16 -11.04
N LYS A 165 -3.38 21.12 -9.70
CA LYS A 165 -2.98 22.24 -8.83
C LYS A 165 -1.47 22.25 -8.50
N ARG A 166 -0.71 21.31 -9.07
CA ARG A 166 0.74 21.17 -8.93
C ARG A 166 1.40 20.96 -10.28
#